data_5a45fd1f09f3bc9e9eb9f11f50f1fd56
#
_entry.id   5a45fd1f09f3bc9e9eb9f11f50f1fd56
#
_cell.length_a   1.000
_cell.length_b   1.000
_cell.length_c   1.000
_cell.angle_alpha   90.00
_cell.angle_beta   90.00
_cell.angle_gamma   90.00
#
_symmetry.space_group_name_H-M   'P 1'
#
loop_
_entity.id
_entity.type
_entity.pdbx_description
1 polymer ?
#
loop_
_entity_poly.entity_id
_entity_poly.type
_entity_poly.pdbx_seq_one_letter_code
_entity_poly.pdbx_strand_id
1 'polypeptide(L)'
;MDKTGRPRRQRLVIHAGLGKSGSSAIQKYCRDHPQQLRRQSALYLGVILDRAEASPLDFASAAELQDALDNDPVIEDRLVRLIRSKIKSRPGVETFVWSQISLATCHELLGRVIARLKPVCDVEVVLYFRHQAEWLVSAYLQWGVKHKTEAGPILSFADWIPQAASRGSDYLRLVEGWVAAVGRERLHLRPYAAAGDVVEDFLTVARLGAIAPTARDTRHYETPDDTLMMLFRLQNGQHDEPALPGALYRLIVESGLERKRYRDVSPSSTLPSGADWEAFAAKFEGDNAKLAREYGLEIGPPGPGPAPDPANVAPATAIPALLDIIIAMDKRIAALEQQVKERHG
;
A
#
# COMPACT_ATOMS: atom_id res chain seq x y z
N MET A 1 9.41 19.30 26.68
CA MET A 1 10.71 19.29 27.43
C MET A 1 10.99 17.86 27.81
N ASP A 2 12.22 17.39 27.63
CA ASP A 2 12.64 16.10 28.17
C ASP A 2 12.86 16.21 29.68
N LYS A 3 13.23 15.10 30.36
CA LYS A 3 13.50 15.09 31.82
C LYS A 3 14.67 15.98 32.22
N THR A 4 15.41 16.54 31.26
CA THR A 4 16.57 17.44 31.49
C THR A 4 16.28 18.89 31.14
N GLY A 5 15.01 19.24 30.80
CA GLY A 5 14.59 20.60 30.43
C GLY A 5 14.99 21.02 29.00
N ARG A 6 15.53 20.09 28.20
CA ARG A 6 15.84 20.37 26.78
C ARG A 6 14.60 20.23 25.90
N PRO A 7 14.47 21.03 24.83
CA PRO A 7 13.40 20.86 23.87
C PRO A 7 13.46 19.42 23.31
N ARG A 8 12.33 18.72 23.37
CA ARG A 8 12.22 17.33 22.85
C ARG A 8 12.56 17.35 21.36
N ARG A 9 13.47 16.50 20.96
CA ARG A 9 13.88 16.41 19.56
C ARG A 9 12.73 15.93 18.70
N GLN A 10 12.51 16.61 17.57
CA GLN A 10 11.47 16.22 16.62
C GLN A 10 11.76 14.84 16.02
N ARG A 11 10.72 14.08 15.72
CA ARG A 11 10.80 12.73 15.16
C ARG A 11 10.19 12.70 13.78
N LEU A 12 10.76 11.89 12.89
CA LEU A 12 10.18 11.50 11.62
C LEU A 12 9.93 9.98 11.63
N VAL A 13 8.68 9.57 11.54
CA VAL A 13 8.29 8.17 11.39
C VAL A 13 8.00 7.92 9.92
N ILE A 14 8.82 7.09 9.29
CA ILE A 14 8.67 6.68 7.90
C ILE A 14 7.98 5.31 7.88
N HIS A 15 6.74 5.26 7.41
CA HIS A 15 6.09 4.00 7.07
C HIS A 15 6.46 3.64 5.62
N ALA A 16 7.41 2.73 5.47
CA ALA A 16 8.04 2.40 4.20
C ALA A 16 7.33 1.27 3.41
N GLY A 17 6.07 0.98 3.67
CA GLY A 17 5.33 -0.07 2.97
C GLY A 17 5.31 -1.35 3.81
N LEU A 18 5.23 -2.57 3.31
CA LEU A 18 5.04 -2.96 1.92
C LEU A 18 3.63 -2.63 1.43
N GLY A 19 3.45 -2.43 0.11
CA GLY A 19 2.11 -2.45 -0.47
C GLY A 19 1.38 -3.74 -0.10
N LYS A 20 0.04 -3.74 -0.06
CA LYS A 20 -0.79 -4.91 0.30
C LYS A 20 -0.66 -5.40 1.76
N SER A 21 -0.08 -4.57 2.63
CA SER A 21 0.06 -4.81 4.07
C SER A 21 -0.54 -3.66 4.91
N GLY A 22 -1.71 -3.15 4.48
CA GLY A 22 -2.46 -2.14 5.21
C GLY A 22 -2.05 -0.68 4.97
N SER A 23 -1.07 -0.41 4.11
CA SER A 23 -0.54 0.95 3.87
C SER A 23 -1.61 1.96 3.49
N SER A 24 -2.58 1.57 2.65
CA SER A 24 -3.68 2.46 2.24
C SER A 24 -4.59 2.85 3.41
N ALA A 25 -4.80 1.97 4.39
CA ALA A 25 -5.58 2.28 5.59
C ALA A 25 -4.87 3.31 6.46
N ILE A 26 -3.55 3.12 6.69
CA ILE A 26 -2.71 4.07 7.43
C ILE A 26 -2.70 5.44 6.75
N GLN A 27 -2.48 5.48 5.44
CA GLN A 27 -2.47 6.72 4.65
C GLN A 27 -3.81 7.43 4.68
N LYS A 28 -4.91 6.68 4.50
CA LYS A 28 -6.28 7.21 4.59
C LYS A 28 -6.54 7.81 5.96
N TYR A 29 -6.26 7.05 7.01
CA TYR A 29 -6.44 7.52 8.38
C TYR A 29 -5.69 8.82 8.64
N CYS A 30 -4.39 8.88 8.35
CA CYS A 30 -3.57 10.07 8.56
C CYS A 30 -4.06 11.28 7.75
N ARG A 31 -4.60 11.04 6.53
CA ARG A 31 -5.17 12.09 5.68
C ARG A 31 -6.50 12.62 6.21
N ASP A 32 -7.35 11.73 6.67
CA ASP A 32 -8.74 12.07 7.02
C ASP A 32 -8.87 12.60 8.47
N HIS A 33 -7.85 12.37 9.33
CA HIS A 33 -7.85 12.79 10.73
C HIS A 33 -6.74 13.80 11.12
N PRO A 34 -6.51 14.88 10.34
CA PRO A 34 -5.41 15.80 10.58
C PRO A 34 -5.54 16.55 11.92
N GLN A 35 -6.77 16.81 12.39
CA GLN A 35 -6.99 17.48 13.66
C GLN A 35 -6.61 16.59 14.86
N GLN A 36 -6.87 15.29 14.77
CA GLN A 36 -6.50 14.33 15.80
C GLN A 36 -4.97 14.20 15.90
N LEU A 37 -4.28 14.14 14.77
CA LEU A 37 -2.83 14.15 14.73
C LEU A 37 -2.26 15.44 15.36
N ARG A 38 -2.83 16.61 15.02
CA ARG A 38 -2.40 17.90 15.60
C ARG A 38 -2.58 17.96 17.11
N ARG A 39 -3.65 17.40 17.68
CA ARG A 39 -3.84 17.32 19.15
C ARG A 39 -2.73 16.56 19.86
N GLN A 40 -2.01 15.70 19.12
CA GLN A 40 -0.87 14.94 19.61
C GLN A 40 0.48 15.52 19.12
N SER A 41 0.49 16.79 18.72
CA SER A 41 1.67 17.44 18.16
C SER A 41 2.27 16.68 16.98
N ALA A 42 1.42 16.01 16.18
CA ALA A 42 1.83 15.24 15.02
C ALA A 42 1.31 15.84 13.70
N LEU A 43 2.07 15.61 12.63
CA LEU A 43 1.74 16.05 11.28
C LEU A 43 2.02 14.94 10.26
N TYR A 44 1.01 14.62 9.44
CA TYR A 44 1.18 13.75 8.28
C TYR A 44 1.70 14.56 7.10
N LEU A 45 2.83 14.13 6.52
CA LEU A 45 3.48 14.82 5.40
C LEU A 45 2.85 14.48 4.04
N GLY A 46 1.95 13.50 3.98
CA GLY A 46 1.36 13.02 2.72
C GLY A 46 2.15 11.86 2.11
N VAL A 47 1.60 11.29 1.05
CA VAL A 47 2.24 10.21 0.28
C VAL A 47 3.46 10.74 -0.47
N ILE A 48 3.31 11.93 -1.06
CA ILE A 48 4.30 12.61 -1.89
C ILE A 48 4.93 13.83 -1.19
N LEU A 49 4.88 13.87 0.14
CA LEU A 49 5.36 14.98 0.95
C LEU A 49 4.62 16.31 0.69
N ASP A 50 3.38 16.26 0.19
CA ASP A 50 2.56 17.40 -0.21
C ASP A 50 1.79 18.08 0.93
N ARG A 51 1.83 17.50 2.15
CA ARG A 51 0.98 17.91 3.26
C ARG A 51 1.71 18.66 4.37
N ALA A 52 2.44 19.62 4.07
CA ALA A 52 2.90 20.66 4.97
C ALA A 52 2.68 22.00 4.26
N GLU A 53 3.65 22.86 4.20
CA GLU A 53 3.62 23.97 3.26
C GLU A 53 4.06 23.47 1.89
N ALA A 54 3.40 23.93 0.83
CA ALA A 54 3.80 23.68 -0.54
C ALA A 54 5.23 24.20 -0.77
N SER A 55 6.01 23.45 -1.51
CA SER A 55 7.39 23.78 -1.84
C SER A 55 7.63 23.52 -3.32
N PRO A 56 8.44 24.31 -4.01
CA PRO A 56 8.87 24.00 -5.38
C PRO A 56 9.58 22.65 -5.51
N LEU A 57 9.97 22.05 -4.39
CA LEU A 57 10.58 20.72 -4.36
C LEU A 57 9.57 19.57 -4.23
N ASP A 58 8.28 19.90 -3.98
CA ASP A 58 7.24 18.88 -3.86
C ASP A 58 7.03 18.14 -5.18
N PHE A 59 6.55 16.89 -5.09
CA PHE A 59 6.20 16.08 -6.23
C PHE A 59 4.72 16.33 -6.59
N ALA A 60 4.39 16.36 -7.87
CA ALA A 60 3.02 16.56 -8.33
C ALA A 60 2.16 15.29 -8.22
N SER A 61 2.79 14.12 -8.21
CA SER A 61 2.10 12.84 -8.14
C SER A 61 2.95 11.73 -7.52
N ALA A 62 2.29 10.63 -7.12
CA ALA A 62 3.01 9.44 -6.66
C ALA A 62 3.85 8.80 -7.77
N ALA A 63 3.43 8.93 -9.02
CA ALA A 63 4.21 8.44 -10.17
C ALA A 63 5.48 9.26 -10.38
N GLU A 64 5.42 10.58 -10.24
CA GLU A 64 6.61 11.44 -10.31
C GLU A 64 7.59 11.12 -9.17
N LEU A 65 7.10 10.94 -7.94
CA LEU A 65 7.98 10.53 -6.85
C LEU A 65 8.62 9.17 -7.13
N GLN A 66 7.86 8.19 -7.66
CA GLN A 66 8.40 6.88 -8.00
C GLN A 66 9.48 6.99 -9.08
N ASP A 67 9.19 7.71 -10.16
CA ASP A 67 10.17 7.94 -11.24
C ASP A 67 11.44 8.62 -10.70
N ALA A 68 11.28 9.62 -9.83
CA ALA A 68 12.42 10.27 -9.21
C ALA A 68 13.23 9.35 -8.28
N LEU A 69 12.55 8.47 -7.52
CA LEU A 69 13.23 7.47 -6.68
C LEU A 69 14.08 6.49 -7.51
N ASP A 70 13.62 6.18 -8.72
CA ASP A 70 14.27 5.21 -9.61
C ASP A 70 15.34 5.85 -10.49
N ASN A 71 15.15 7.11 -10.94
CA ASN A 71 15.90 7.68 -12.06
C ASN A 71 16.55 9.05 -11.78
N ASP A 72 16.14 9.81 -10.74
CA ASP A 72 16.70 11.14 -10.48
C ASP A 72 18.03 11.05 -9.72
N PRO A 73 19.18 11.39 -10.33
CA PRO A 73 20.47 11.29 -9.67
C PRO A 73 20.64 12.25 -8.47
N VAL A 74 19.77 13.26 -8.33
CA VAL A 74 19.80 14.22 -7.22
C VAL A 74 18.65 14.02 -6.23
N ILE A 75 17.92 12.90 -6.32
CA ILE A 75 16.76 12.61 -5.47
C ILE A 75 17.10 12.66 -3.98
N GLU A 76 18.28 12.19 -3.59
CA GLU A 76 18.75 12.24 -2.19
C GLU A 76 18.79 13.67 -1.67
N ASP A 77 19.39 14.59 -2.42
CA ASP A 77 19.47 16.00 -2.05
C ASP A 77 18.11 16.67 -2.03
N ARG A 78 17.23 16.31 -2.98
CA ARG A 78 15.87 16.82 -3.06
C ARG A 78 15.07 16.40 -1.83
N LEU A 79 15.09 15.12 -1.46
CA LEU A 79 14.39 14.59 -0.28
C LEU A 79 14.92 15.21 1.02
N VAL A 80 16.23 15.31 1.18
CA VAL A 80 16.83 15.91 2.38
C VAL A 80 16.42 17.37 2.53
N ARG A 81 16.49 18.16 1.46
CA ARG A 81 16.08 19.58 1.47
C ARG A 81 14.60 19.73 1.79
N LEU A 82 13.74 18.93 1.13
CA LEU A 82 12.30 18.96 1.29
C LEU A 82 11.89 18.62 2.72
N ILE A 83 12.36 17.49 3.25
CA ILE A 83 12.03 17.04 4.61
C ILE A 83 12.55 18.03 5.65
N ARG A 84 13.79 18.52 5.51
CA ARG A 84 14.34 19.56 6.41
C ARG A 84 13.51 20.84 6.42
N SER A 85 13.08 21.30 5.25
CA SER A 85 12.25 22.50 5.14
C SER A 85 10.92 22.31 5.89
N LYS A 86 10.23 21.18 5.65
CA LYS A 86 8.96 20.88 6.30
C LYS A 86 9.08 20.75 7.82
N ILE A 87 10.15 20.13 8.32
CA ILE A 87 10.41 20.00 9.77
C ILE A 87 10.71 21.38 10.39
N LYS A 88 11.59 22.18 9.78
CA LYS A 88 11.98 23.50 10.30
C LYS A 88 10.83 24.50 10.31
N SER A 89 9.92 24.43 9.35
CA SER A 89 8.75 25.33 9.29
C SER A 89 7.69 25.03 10.36
N ARG A 90 7.83 23.95 11.13
CA ARG A 90 6.85 23.51 12.14
C ARG A 90 7.49 23.16 13.48
N PRO A 91 8.05 24.13 14.20
CA PRO A 91 8.78 23.87 15.47
C PRO A 91 7.89 23.31 16.58
N GLY A 92 6.55 23.52 16.50
CA GLY A 92 5.59 22.98 17.48
C GLY A 92 5.14 21.54 17.20
N VAL A 93 5.57 20.93 16.09
CA VAL A 93 5.28 19.53 15.78
C VAL A 93 6.35 18.64 16.37
N GLU A 94 5.96 17.64 17.17
CA GLU A 94 6.89 16.68 17.77
C GLU A 94 7.14 15.47 16.87
N THR A 95 6.09 15.00 16.15
CA THR A 95 6.17 13.82 15.29
C THR A 95 5.67 14.12 13.88
N PHE A 96 6.52 13.88 12.90
CA PHE A 96 6.15 13.88 11.49
C PHE A 96 5.94 12.43 11.03
N VAL A 97 4.94 12.21 10.21
CA VAL A 97 4.65 10.90 9.60
C VAL A 97 4.75 11.02 8.09
N TRP A 98 5.56 10.17 7.48
CA TRP A 98 5.61 9.98 6.04
C TRP A 98 5.26 8.53 5.70
N SER A 99 4.25 8.28 4.87
CA SER A 99 3.84 6.94 4.47
C SER A 99 3.81 6.81 2.96
N GLN A 100 4.69 5.97 2.42
CA GLN A 100 4.78 5.70 0.99
C GLN A 100 5.22 4.25 0.75
N ILE A 101 4.48 3.53 -0.10
CA ILE A 101 4.71 2.10 -0.35
C ILE A 101 5.98 1.83 -1.16
N SER A 102 6.35 2.75 -2.05
CA SER A 102 7.53 2.60 -2.91
C SER A 102 8.85 2.64 -2.13
N LEU A 103 8.83 3.12 -0.89
CA LEU A 103 10.05 3.21 -0.08
C LEU A 103 10.55 1.86 0.43
N ALA A 104 9.75 0.81 0.38
CA ALA A 104 10.10 -0.49 0.92
C ALA A 104 11.44 -1.01 0.38
N THR A 105 11.64 -0.89 -0.93
CA THR A 105 12.86 -1.35 -1.62
C THR A 105 13.96 -0.29 -1.72
N CYS A 106 13.72 0.93 -1.23
CA CYS A 106 14.66 2.06 -1.33
C CYS A 106 15.57 2.19 -0.09
N HIS A 107 15.89 1.08 0.61
CA HIS A 107 16.62 1.11 1.88
C HIS A 107 18.00 1.79 1.79
N GLU A 108 18.76 1.59 0.70
CA GLU A 108 20.07 2.22 0.53
C GLU A 108 19.97 3.74 0.38
N LEU A 109 19.08 4.21 -0.51
CA LEU A 109 18.81 5.63 -0.70
C LEU A 109 18.33 6.28 0.61
N LEU A 110 17.32 5.68 1.23
CA LEU A 110 16.76 6.22 2.47
C LEU A 110 17.73 6.15 3.62
N GLY A 111 18.61 5.16 3.68
CA GLY A 111 19.70 5.11 4.65
C GLY A 111 20.59 6.36 4.58
N ARG A 112 20.99 6.77 3.35
CA ARG A 112 21.76 8.00 3.14
C ARG A 112 20.95 9.26 3.48
N VAL A 113 19.70 9.35 3.07
CA VAL A 113 18.79 10.46 3.44
C VAL A 113 18.66 10.56 4.96
N ILE A 114 18.39 9.45 5.66
CA ILE A 114 18.22 9.39 7.11
C ILE A 114 19.51 9.80 7.82
N ALA A 115 20.68 9.34 7.36
CA ALA A 115 21.96 9.75 7.92
C ALA A 115 22.14 11.27 7.89
N ARG A 116 21.72 11.92 6.80
CA ARG A 116 21.79 13.39 6.63
C ARG A 116 20.70 14.13 7.42
N LEU A 117 19.62 13.48 7.78
CA LEU A 117 18.55 14.06 8.62
C LEU A 117 18.89 13.98 10.12
N LYS A 118 19.82 13.12 10.54
CA LYS A 118 20.24 12.97 11.96
C LYS A 118 20.50 14.28 12.70
N PRO A 119 21.08 15.34 12.11
CA PRO A 119 21.25 16.61 12.83
C PRO A 119 19.94 17.38 13.10
N VAL A 120 18.85 17.05 12.39
CA VAL A 120 17.57 17.79 12.41
C VAL A 120 16.53 17.07 13.25
N CYS A 121 16.41 15.76 13.09
CA CYS A 121 15.39 14.96 13.76
C CYS A 121 15.85 13.52 14.01
N ASP A 122 15.13 12.82 14.89
CA ASP A 122 15.26 11.38 15.02
C ASP A 122 14.35 10.69 13.99
N VAL A 123 14.87 9.69 13.29
CA VAL A 123 14.12 8.97 12.25
C VAL A 123 13.92 7.53 12.69
N GLU A 124 12.69 7.07 12.60
CA GLU A 124 12.28 5.68 12.82
C GLU A 124 11.59 5.16 11.55
N VAL A 125 11.77 3.89 11.22
CA VAL A 125 11.18 3.25 10.03
C VAL A 125 10.27 2.11 10.48
N VAL A 126 9.08 2.05 9.88
CA VAL A 126 8.07 1.02 10.17
C VAL A 126 7.76 0.25 8.88
N LEU A 127 7.84 -1.08 8.92
CA LEU A 127 7.45 -1.98 7.84
C LEU A 127 6.49 -3.04 8.36
N TYR A 128 5.42 -3.29 7.60
CA TYR A 128 4.46 -4.36 7.87
C TYR A 128 4.66 -5.52 6.90
N PHE A 129 4.76 -6.72 7.45
CA PHE A 129 5.00 -7.96 6.70
C PHE A 129 3.79 -8.87 6.80
N ARG A 130 3.21 -9.19 5.65
CA ARG A 130 2.20 -10.23 5.50
C ARG A 130 2.91 -11.52 5.11
N HIS A 131 2.31 -12.70 5.34
CA HIS A 131 2.91 -13.95 4.84
C HIS A 131 3.17 -13.84 3.32
N GLN A 132 4.39 -14.24 2.87
CA GLN A 132 4.84 -14.01 1.49
C GLN A 132 3.88 -14.61 0.46
N ALA A 133 3.36 -15.82 0.70
CA ALA A 133 2.40 -16.46 -0.20
C ALA A 133 1.14 -15.60 -0.39
N GLU A 134 0.56 -15.10 0.71
CA GLU A 134 -0.60 -14.20 0.66
C GLU A 134 -0.28 -12.86 0.01
N TRP A 135 0.91 -12.33 0.30
CA TRP A 135 1.36 -11.07 -0.30
C TRP A 135 1.50 -11.22 -1.80
N LEU A 136 2.12 -12.30 -2.29
CA LEU A 136 2.32 -12.58 -3.72
C LEU A 136 0.99 -12.70 -4.46
N VAL A 137 0.01 -13.43 -3.91
CA VAL A 137 -1.34 -13.51 -4.49
C VAL A 137 -1.98 -12.13 -4.55
N SER A 138 -1.97 -11.38 -3.45
CA SER A 138 -2.56 -10.04 -3.40
C SER A 138 -1.86 -9.05 -4.33
N ALA A 139 -0.53 -9.18 -4.47
CA ALA A 139 0.28 -8.37 -5.36
C ALA A 139 0.02 -8.69 -6.85
N TYR A 140 -0.09 -9.98 -7.19
CA TYR A 140 -0.44 -10.42 -8.54
C TYR A 140 -1.82 -9.90 -8.97
N LEU A 141 -2.83 -10.06 -8.13
CA LEU A 141 -4.16 -9.55 -8.43
C LEU A 141 -4.16 -8.02 -8.62
N GLN A 142 -3.33 -7.31 -7.84
CA GLN A 142 -3.22 -5.86 -7.96
C GLN A 142 -2.41 -5.41 -9.17
N TRP A 143 -1.22 -5.95 -9.37
CA TRP A 143 -0.23 -5.44 -10.34
C TRP A 143 -0.06 -6.33 -11.57
N GLY A 144 -0.39 -7.59 -11.50
CA GLY A 144 -0.40 -8.49 -12.65
C GLY A 144 -1.72 -8.47 -13.42
N VAL A 145 -2.85 -8.28 -12.72
CA VAL A 145 -4.18 -8.34 -13.33
C VAL A 145 -4.85 -6.98 -13.39
N LYS A 146 -5.14 -6.35 -12.23
CA LYS A 146 -5.93 -5.12 -12.16
C LYS A 146 -5.21 -3.91 -12.76
N HIS A 147 -3.94 -3.75 -12.46
CA HIS A 147 -3.10 -2.63 -12.94
C HIS A 147 -2.13 -3.05 -14.04
N LYS A 148 -2.11 -4.27 -14.47
CA LYS A 148 -1.20 -4.81 -15.50
C LYS A 148 0.01 -3.91 -15.77
N THR A 149 1.02 -4.02 -14.90
CA THR A 149 2.17 -3.11 -14.93
C THR A 149 3.21 -3.48 -15.98
N GLU A 150 3.09 -4.67 -16.58
CA GLU A 150 4.02 -5.18 -17.57
C GLU A 150 3.43 -5.16 -18.98
N ALA A 151 4.27 -4.96 -19.98
CA ALA A 151 3.91 -5.11 -21.39
C ALA A 151 3.68 -6.58 -21.73
N GLY A 152 2.94 -6.84 -22.82
CA GLY A 152 2.59 -8.18 -23.28
C GLY A 152 1.29 -8.71 -22.67
N PRO A 153 1.01 -10.01 -22.76
CA PRO A 153 -0.18 -10.63 -22.21
C PRO A 153 -0.17 -10.62 -20.68
N ILE A 154 -1.36 -10.79 -20.07
CA ILE A 154 -1.44 -11.05 -18.64
C ILE A 154 -0.78 -12.42 -18.37
N LEU A 155 0.28 -12.38 -17.60
CA LEU A 155 1.03 -13.58 -17.21
C LEU A 155 0.21 -14.49 -16.28
N SER A 156 0.51 -15.78 -16.26
CA SER A 156 0.06 -16.65 -15.18
C SER A 156 0.67 -16.21 -13.84
N PHE A 157 0.10 -16.65 -12.72
CA PHE A 157 0.66 -16.35 -11.40
C PHE A 157 2.11 -16.85 -11.28
N ALA A 158 2.39 -18.07 -11.76
CA ALA A 158 3.71 -18.68 -11.70
C ALA A 158 4.74 -17.89 -12.53
N ASP A 159 4.38 -17.44 -13.73
CA ASP A 159 5.26 -16.66 -14.61
C ASP A 159 5.46 -15.23 -14.11
N TRP A 160 4.54 -14.71 -13.30
CA TRP A 160 4.63 -13.36 -12.73
C TRP A 160 5.51 -13.31 -11.46
N ILE A 161 5.59 -14.40 -10.66
CA ILE A 161 6.35 -14.44 -9.41
C ILE A 161 7.79 -13.91 -9.53
N PRO A 162 8.59 -14.27 -10.56
CA PRO A 162 9.96 -13.76 -10.68
C PRO A 162 10.05 -12.22 -10.70
N GLN A 163 9.05 -11.55 -11.25
CA GLN A 163 8.99 -10.08 -11.29
C GLN A 163 8.67 -9.46 -9.92
N ALA A 164 8.02 -10.21 -9.03
CA ALA A 164 7.69 -9.76 -7.69
C ALA A 164 8.92 -9.64 -6.77
N ALA A 165 10.02 -10.29 -7.08
CA ALA A 165 11.25 -10.20 -6.30
C ALA A 165 11.77 -8.75 -6.21
N SER A 166 11.73 -8.01 -7.32
CA SER A 166 12.10 -6.59 -7.38
C SER A 166 11.16 -5.69 -6.56
N ARG A 167 9.96 -6.17 -6.22
CA ARG A 167 8.93 -5.44 -5.46
C ARG A 167 8.97 -5.73 -3.95
N GLY A 168 9.97 -6.45 -3.47
CA GLY A 168 10.19 -6.70 -2.05
C GLY A 168 9.57 -8.00 -1.53
N SER A 169 9.40 -9.04 -2.36
CA SER A 169 8.96 -10.37 -1.89
C SER A 169 10.05 -11.16 -1.16
N ASP A 170 11.31 -10.82 -1.36
CA ASP A 170 12.46 -11.34 -0.61
C ASP A 170 12.58 -10.57 0.72
N TYR A 171 11.86 -11.02 1.73
CA TYR A 171 11.80 -10.36 3.02
C TYR A 171 13.12 -10.38 3.78
N LEU A 172 13.89 -11.45 3.64
CA LEU A 172 15.17 -11.56 4.33
C LEU A 172 16.14 -10.48 3.83
N ARG A 173 16.34 -10.41 2.52
CA ARG A 173 17.15 -9.38 1.89
C ARG A 173 16.65 -7.96 2.21
N LEU A 174 15.33 -7.77 2.22
CA LEU A 174 14.73 -6.48 2.54
C LEU A 174 15.03 -6.04 3.97
N VAL A 175 14.86 -6.94 4.94
CA VAL A 175 15.13 -6.66 6.36
C VAL A 175 16.62 -6.43 6.59
N GLU A 176 17.48 -7.27 6.01
CA GLU A 176 18.95 -7.10 6.09
C GLU A 176 19.38 -5.73 5.54
N GLY A 177 18.84 -5.33 4.37
CA GLY A 177 19.10 -4.03 3.79
C GLY A 177 18.66 -2.86 4.67
N TRP A 178 17.46 -2.93 5.27
CA TRP A 178 16.99 -1.91 6.19
C TRP A 178 17.80 -1.86 7.49
N VAL A 179 18.17 -3.00 8.07
CA VAL A 179 19.02 -3.06 9.27
C VAL A 179 20.39 -2.42 9.00
N ALA A 180 20.99 -2.72 7.85
CA ALA A 180 22.25 -2.11 7.43
C ALA A 180 22.11 -0.59 7.24
N ALA A 181 20.99 -0.12 6.69
CA ALA A 181 20.76 1.28 6.36
C ALA A 181 20.50 2.17 7.60
N VAL A 182 19.72 1.71 8.57
CA VAL A 182 19.22 2.56 9.65
C VAL A 182 19.56 2.05 11.07
N GLY A 183 20.01 0.83 11.20
CA GLY A 183 20.22 0.16 12.50
C GLY A 183 18.94 -0.52 13.02
N ARG A 184 19.12 -1.60 13.77
CA ARG A 184 18.00 -2.41 14.30
C ARG A 184 17.10 -1.63 15.26
N GLU A 185 17.68 -0.74 16.05
CA GLU A 185 17.01 0.04 17.09
C GLU A 185 16.02 1.10 16.54
N ARG A 186 16.14 1.43 15.26
CA ARG A 186 15.28 2.42 14.57
C ARG A 186 14.28 1.78 13.61
N LEU A 187 14.31 0.45 13.52
CA LEU A 187 13.53 -0.32 12.58
C LEU A 187 12.45 -1.12 13.32
N HIS A 188 11.21 -0.82 13.03
CA HIS A 188 10.04 -1.49 13.57
C HIS A 188 9.49 -2.47 12.52
N LEU A 189 9.83 -3.75 12.65
CA LEU A 189 9.32 -4.82 11.83
C LEU A 189 8.03 -5.36 12.45
N ARG A 190 6.92 -5.30 11.73
CA ARG A 190 5.60 -5.64 12.26
C ARG A 190 4.94 -6.74 11.43
N PRO A 191 4.54 -7.87 12.03
CA PRO A 191 3.73 -8.87 11.34
C PRO A 191 2.30 -8.35 11.15
N TYR A 192 1.85 -8.28 9.89
CA TYR A 192 0.53 -7.70 9.55
C TYR A 192 -0.63 -8.47 10.18
N ALA A 193 -0.55 -9.81 10.21
CA ALA A 193 -1.60 -10.65 10.81
C ALA A 193 -1.76 -10.46 12.32
N ALA A 194 -0.67 -10.15 13.02
CA ALA A 194 -0.68 -9.93 14.46
C ALA A 194 -1.09 -8.50 14.86
N ALA A 195 -1.12 -7.58 13.89
CA ALA A 195 -1.44 -6.18 14.15
C ALA A 195 -2.92 -5.97 14.55
N GLY A 196 -3.81 -6.95 14.27
CA GLY A 196 -5.25 -6.77 14.46
C GLY A 196 -5.78 -5.63 13.60
N ASP A 197 -5.86 -4.42 14.16
CA ASP A 197 -6.07 -3.20 13.38
C ASP A 197 -4.72 -2.55 13.09
N VAL A 198 -4.34 -2.54 11.82
CA VAL A 198 -3.03 -2.01 11.37
C VAL A 198 -2.86 -0.52 11.63
N VAL A 199 -3.96 0.24 11.66
CA VAL A 199 -3.92 1.69 11.96
C VAL A 199 -3.62 1.90 13.44
N GLU A 200 -4.31 1.17 14.32
CA GLU A 200 -4.09 1.23 15.76
C GLU A 200 -2.65 0.81 16.13
N ASP A 201 -2.18 -0.29 15.54
CA ASP A 201 -0.81 -0.75 15.73
C ASP A 201 0.21 0.30 15.25
N PHE A 202 -0.01 0.89 14.07
CA PHE A 202 0.84 1.96 13.56
C PHE A 202 0.88 3.19 14.49
N LEU A 203 -0.27 3.64 14.96
CA LEU A 203 -0.35 4.77 15.89
C LEU A 203 0.38 4.48 17.20
N THR A 204 0.28 3.25 17.69
CA THR A 204 1.01 2.79 18.87
C THR A 204 2.52 2.82 18.65
N VAL A 205 3.00 2.24 17.54
CA VAL A 205 4.43 2.26 17.16
C VAL A 205 4.93 3.68 16.96
N ALA A 206 4.14 4.53 16.31
CA ALA A 206 4.45 5.95 16.12
C ALA A 206 4.33 6.78 17.42
N ARG A 207 3.87 6.18 18.52
CA ARG A 207 3.62 6.85 19.82
C ARG A 207 2.62 7.99 19.71
N LEU A 208 1.59 7.80 18.91
CA LEU A 208 0.54 8.78 18.64
C LEU A 208 -0.74 8.48 19.46
N GLY A 209 -0.64 7.78 20.58
CA GLY A 209 -1.73 7.48 21.49
C GLY A 209 -2.94 6.76 20.85
N ALA A 210 -3.76 6.12 21.65
CA ALA A 210 -4.99 5.47 21.19
C ALA A 210 -6.01 6.54 20.76
N ILE A 211 -6.02 6.84 19.49
CA ILE A 211 -7.15 7.51 18.85
C ILE A 211 -8.04 6.37 18.41
N ALA A 212 -9.21 6.20 19.05
CA ALA A 212 -10.13 5.16 18.68
C ALA A 212 -10.42 5.25 17.17
N PRO A 213 -9.94 4.31 16.33
CA PRO A 213 -10.39 4.25 14.97
C PRO A 213 -11.89 4.02 15.05
N THR A 214 -12.68 4.81 14.35
CA THR A 214 -14.06 4.44 14.13
C THR A 214 -14.03 3.13 13.36
N ALA A 215 -14.50 2.06 13.95
CA ALA A 215 -14.38 0.66 13.49
C ALA A 215 -14.93 0.41 12.05
N ARG A 216 -15.38 1.43 11.35
CA ARG A 216 -15.93 1.41 10.00
C ARG A 216 -14.95 1.85 8.90
N ASP A 217 -13.82 2.48 9.25
CA ASP A 217 -12.94 3.11 8.25
C ASP A 217 -11.77 2.21 7.78
N THR A 218 -11.52 1.08 8.41
CA THR A 218 -10.31 0.28 8.18
C THR A 218 -10.36 -0.67 6.99
N ARG A 219 -11.55 -0.96 6.43
CA ARG A 219 -11.73 -1.96 5.34
C ARG A 219 -11.97 -1.36 3.94
N HIS A 220 -11.34 -0.25 3.59
CA HIS A 220 -11.66 0.46 2.35
C HIS A 220 -10.91 -0.01 1.09
N TYR A 221 -9.95 -0.94 1.20
CA TYR A 221 -9.14 -1.40 0.06
C TYR A 221 -9.05 -2.93 -0.01
N GLU A 222 -10.21 -3.58 0.11
CA GLU A 222 -10.29 -5.02 -0.17
C GLU A 222 -10.03 -5.28 -1.66
N THR A 223 -9.46 -6.43 -1.97
CA THR A 223 -9.39 -6.91 -3.34
C THR A 223 -10.83 -7.01 -3.86
N PRO A 224 -11.13 -6.47 -5.05
CA PRO A 224 -12.46 -6.64 -5.63
C PRO A 224 -12.84 -8.12 -5.69
N ASP A 225 -14.13 -8.38 -5.69
CA ASP A 225 -14.69 -9.70 -5.93
C ASP A 225 -14.14 -10.33 -7.21
N ASP A 226 -14.00 -11.64 -7.25
CA ASP A 226 -13.42 -12.37 -8.38
C ASP A 226 -14.12 -12.09 -9.72
N THR A 227 -15.43 -11.85 -9.67
CA THR A 227 -16.19 -11.43 -10.87
C THR A 227 -15.69 -10.09 -11.39
N LEU A 228 -15.44 -9.12 -10.52
CA LEU A 228 -14.89 -7.83 -10.92
C LEU A 228 -13.42 -7.96 -11.36
N MET A 229 -12.66 -8.85 -10.73
CA MET A 229 -11.31 -9.17 -11.17
C MET A 229 -11.27 -9.80 -12.55
N MET A 230 -12.27 -10.63 -12.89
CA MET A 230 -12.44 -11.18 -14.23
C MET A 230 -12.64 -10.06 -15.28
N LEU A 231 -13.44 -9.02 -14.96
CA LEU A 231 -13.63 -7.88 -15.86
C LEU A 231 -12.31 -7.14 -16.13
N PHE A 232 -11.49 -6.91 -15.09
CA PHE A 232 -10.16 -6.33 -15.28
C PHE A 232 -9.28 -7.22 -16.14
N ARG A 233 -9.31 -8.54 -15.93
CA ARG A 233 -8.52 -9.48 -16.71
C ARG A 233 -8.93 -9.47 -18.19
N LEU A 234 -10.24 -9.49 -18.48
CA LEU A 234 -10.75 -9.45 -19.84
C LEU A 234 -10.37 -8.14 -20.54
N GLN A 235 -10.53 -7.01 -19.88
CA GLN A 235 -10.18 -5.70 -20.44
C GLN A 235 -8.68 -5.57 -20.66
N ASN A 236 -7.88 -5.81 -19.61
CA ASN A 236 -6.44 -5.59 -19.66
C ASN A 236 -5.73 -6.60 -20.57
N GLY A 237 -6.30 -7.78 -20.76
CA GLY A 237 -5.84 -8.80 -21.71
C GLY A 237 -5.95 -8.39 -23.18
N GLN A 238 -6.71 -7.32 -23.49
CA GLN A 238 -6.81 -6.76 -24.85
C GLN A 238 -5.69 -5.75 -25.19
N HIS A 239 -4.83 -5.43 -24.22
CA HIS A 239 -3.77 -4.44 -24.38
C HIS A 239 -2.40 -5.12 -24.31
N ASP A 240 -1.52 -4.84 -25.26
CA ASP A 240 -0.13 -5.28 -25.21
C ASP A 240 0.73 -4.38 -24.28
N GLU A 241 0.35 -3.13 -24.12
CA GLU A 241 1.03 -2.18 -23.24
C GLU A 241 0.56 -2.29 -21.77
N PRO A 242 1.33 -1.75 -20.81
CA PRO A 242 0.88 -1.60 -19.44
C PRO A 242 -0.48 -0.91 -19.37
N ALA A 243 -1.41 -1.49 -18.63
CA ALA A 243 -2.78 -0.98 -18.52
C ALA A 243 -3.11 -0.62 -17.07
N LEU A 244 -3.34 0.66 -16.81
CA LEU A 244 -3.93 1.12 -15.55
C LEU A 244 -5.45 0.94 -15.61
N PRO A 245 -6.10 0.69 -14.46
CA PRO A 245 -7.53 0.34 -14.42
C PRO A 245 -8.51 1.48 -14.82
N GLY A 246 -8.04 2.57 -15.31
CA GLY A 246 -8.71 3.68 -15.98
C GLY A 246 -10.21 3.87 -15.70
N ALA A 247 -11.01 3.91 -16.76
CA ALA A 247 -12.45 4.18 -16.69
C ALA A 247 -13.24 3.08 -15.98
N LEU A 248 -12.91 1.81 -16.21
CA LEU A 248 -13.60 0.67 -15.57
C LEU A 248 -13.45 0.71 -14.04
N TYR A 249 -12.24 0.94 -13.53
CA TYR A 249 -12.02 1.05 -12.08
C TYR A 249 -12.80 2.21 -11.47
N ARG A 250 -12.74 3.38 -12.12
CA ARG A 250 -13.48 4.57 -11.67
C ARG A 250 -14.97 4.28 -11.61
N LEU A 251 -15.53 3.68 -12.65
CA LEU A 251 -16.94 3.33 -12.70
C LEU A 251 -17.34 2.35 -11.59
N ILE A 252 -16.54 1.31 -11.36
CA ILE A 252 -16.77 0.32 -10.28
C ILE A 252 -16.77 1.03 -8.92
N VAL A 253 -15.78 1.89 -8.64
CA VAL A 253 -15.66 2.59 -7.35
C VAL A 253 -16.77 3.63 -7.17
N GLU A 254 -17.04 4.47 -8.16
CA GLU A 254 -18.07 5.51 -8.10
C GLU A 254 -19.48 4.91 -7.96
N SER A 255 -19.69 3.69 -8.46
CA SER A 255 -20.95 2.96 -8.32
C SER A 255 -21.05 2.13 -7.03
N GLY A 256 -20.00 2.11 -6.20
CA GLY A 256 -19.96 1.30 -4.98
C GLY A 256 -19.88 -0.22 -5.21
N LEU A 257 -19.62 -0.63 -6.46
CA LEU A 257 -19.60 -2.05 -6.83
C LEU A 257 -18.37 -2.78 -6.31
N GLU A 258 -17.31 -2.08 -5.93
CA GLU A 258 -16.10 -2.66 -5.35
C GLU A 258 -16.35 -3.45 -4.07
N ARG A 259 -17.48 -3.20 -3.41
CA ARG A 259 -17.90 -3.87 -2.17
C ARG A 259 -18.94 -4.96 -2.38
N LYS A 260 -19.48 -5.06 -3.60
CA LYS A 260 -20.47 -6.07 -3.93
C LYS A 260 -19.82 -7.44 -4.03
N ARG A 261 -20.51 -8.46 -3.55
CA ARG A 261 -20.13 -9.88 -3.70
C ARG A 261 -21.15 -10.54 -4.60
N TYR A 262 -20.65 -11.27 -5.58
CA TYR A 262 -21.46 -12.01 -6.53
C TYR A 262 -21.49 -13.48 -6.12
N ARG A 263 -22.67 -14.11 -6.20
CA ARG A 263 -22.83 -15.53 -5.87
C ARG A 263 -22.33 -16.38 -7.01
N ASP A 264 -21.84 -17.57 -6.69
CA ASP A 264 -21.44 -18.62 -7.64
C ASP A 264 -20.29 -18.22 -8.59
N VAL A 265 -19.43 -17.32 -8.14
CA VAL A 265 -18.20 -17.00 -8.86
C VAL A 265 -17.02 -17.66 -8.14
N SER A 266 -16.30 -18.45 -8.89
CA SER A 266 -15.08 -19.08 -8.40
C SER A 266 -13.84 -18.22 -8.69
N PRO A 267 -12.82 -18.28 -7.81
CA PRO A 267 -11.57 -17.55 -7.99
C PRO A 267 -10.84 -17.93 -9.27
N SER A 268 -9.90 -17.11 -9.69
CA SER A 268 -9.17 -17.32 -10.93
C SER A 268 -8.34 -18.62 -10.90
N SER A 269 -8.47 -19.44 -11.93
CA SER A 269 -7.85 -20.74 -12.16
C SER A 269 -6.31 -20.77 -12.17
N THR A 270 -5.67 -19.64 -11.94
CA THR A 270 -4.23 -19.50 -12.03
C THR A 270 -3.54 -19.37 -10.67
N LEU A 271 -4.31 -19.34 -9.58
CA LEU A 271 -3.77 -19.21 -8.22
C LEU A 271 -3.60 -20.60 -7.58
N PRO A 272 -2.53 -20.82 -6.81
CA PRO A 272 -2.36 -22.07 -6.07
C PRO A 272 -3.48 -22.23 -5.03
N SER A 273 -4.06 -23.43 -4.93
CA SER A 273 -5.14 -23.76 -4.00
C SER A 273 -4.94 -25.16 -3.40
N GLY A 274 -5.60 -25.45 -2.28
CA GLY A 274 -5.47 -26.75 -1.61
C GLY A 274 -4.03 -27.12 -1.33
N ALA A 275 -3.63 -28.34 -1.70
CA ALA A 275 -2.27 -28.84 -1.48
C ALA A 275 -1.18 -27.99 -2.19
N ASP A 276 -1.49 -27.42 -3.36
CA ASP A 276 -0.55 -26.54 -4.06
C ASP A 276 -0.31 -25.24 -3.29
N TRP A 277 -1.33 -24.72 -2.61
CA TRP A 277 -1.19 -23.58 -1.71
C TRP A 277 -0.29 -23.88 -0.53
N GLU A 278 -0.49 -25.02 0.12
CA GLU A 278 0.33 -25.45 1.25
C GLU A 278 1.80 -25.63 0.83
N ALA A 279 2.03 -26.33 -0.28
CA ALA A 279 3.36 -26.49 -0.85
C ALA A 279 4.02 -25.17 -1.27
N PHE A 280 3.24 -24.22 -1.78
CA PHE A 280 3.72 -22.89 -2.11
C PHE A 280 4.10 -22.08 -0.88
N ALA A 281 3.27 -22.11 0.15
CA ALA A 281 3.52 -21.39 1.40
C ALA A 281 4.75 -21.95 2.15
N ALA A 282 4.93 -23.27 2.15
CA ALA A 282 6.07 -23.94 2.78
C ALA A 282 7.44 -23.48 2.26
N LYS A 283 7.51 -22.93 1.04
CA LYS A 283 8.76 -22.41 0.47
C LYS A 283 9.36 -21.26 1.28
N PHE A 284 8.55 -20.56 2.07
CA PHE A 284 8.96 -19.39 2.85
C PHE A 284 9.26 -19.70 4.33
N GLU A 285 9.03 -20.93 4.79
CA GLU A 285 9.20 -21.31 6.20
C GLU A 285 10.64 -21.12 6.69
N GLY A 286 11.64 -21.47 5.87
CA GLY A 286 13.05 -21.33 6.22
C GLY A 286 13.43 -19.86 6.45
N ASP A 287 13.04 -18.99 5.55
CA ASP A 287 13.29 -17.54 5.66
C ASP A 287 12.51 -16.92 6.83
N ASN A 288 11.26 -17.31 7.02
CA ASN A 288 10.44 -16.85 8.13
C ASN A 288 11.01 -17.29 9.49
N ALA A 289 11.52 -18.52 9.60
CA ALA A 289 12.20 -18.99 10.80
C ALA A 289 13.49 -18.19 11.08
N LYS A 290 14.24 -17.84 10.03
CA LYS A 290 15.42 -16.96 10.16
C LYS A 290 15.03 -15.55 10.58
N LEU A 291 14.00 -14.95 9.98
CA LEU A 291 13.47 -13.64 10.32
C LEU A 291 13.00 -13.57 11.79
N ALA A 292 12.32 -14.60 12.26
CA ALA A 292 11.90 -14.69 13.67
C ALA A 292 13.10 -14.76 14.61
N ARG A 293 14.07 -15.66 14.33
CA ARG A 293 15.22 -15.89 15.20
C ARG A 293 16.17 -14.71 15.26
N GLU A 294 16.49 -14.09 14.11
CA GLU A 294 17.55 -13.07 14.01
C GLU A 294 17.02 -11.65 14.18
N TYR A 295 15.77 -11.42 13.77
CA TYR A 295 15.18 -10.08 13.74
C TYR A 295 13.93 -9.93 14.60
N GLY A 296 13.46 -10.98 15.26
CA GLY A 296 12.24 -10.95 16.07
C GLY A 296 10.98 -10.67 15.25
N LEU A 297 11.00 -10.97 13.95
CA LEU A 297 9.85 -10.81 13.07
C LEU A 297 9.13 -12.16 12.91
N GLU A 298 8.13 -12.38 13.72
CA GLU A 298 7.30 -13.58 13.69
C GLU A 298 6.18 -13.44 12.65
N ILE A 299 6.44 -13.89 11.43
CA ILE A 299 5.42 -13.99 10.39
C ILE A 299 4.63 -15.27 10.64
N GLY A 300 3.39 -15.13 11.09
CA GLY A 300 2.51 -16.27 11.35
C GLY A 300 2.24 -17.13 10.09
N PRO A 301 1.60 -18.29 10.24
CA PRO A 301 1.23 -19.12 9.12
C PRO A 301 0.31 -18.36 8.16
N PRO A 302 0.29 -18.73 6.87
CA PRO A 302 -0.65 -18.12 5.94
C PRO A 302 -2.07 -18.47 6.33
N GLY A 303 -3.00 -17.55 6.05
CA GLY A 303 -4.41 -17.86 6.10
C GLY A 303 -4.82 -18.91 5.05
N PRO A 304 -6.10 -19.27 5.00
CA PRO A 304 -6.60 -20.18 3.98
C PRO A 304 -6.24 -19.64 2.60
N GLY A 305 -5.72 -20.52 1.76
CA GLY A 305 -5.40 -20.20 0.38
C GLY A 305 -6.64 -19.79 -0.43
N PRO A 306 -6.44 -19.31 -1.66
CA PRO A 306 -7.55 -19.12 -2.58
C PRO A 306 -8.40 -20.39 -2.68
N ALA A 307 -9.72 -20.23 -2.76
CA ALA A 307 -10.59 -21.37 -2.94
C ALA A 307 -10.20 -22.14 -4.23
N PRO A 308 -10.32 -23.48 -4.26
CA PRO A 308 -10.08 -24.26 -5.46
C PRO A 308 -10.97 -23.74 -6.60
N ASP A 309 -10.39 -23.55 -7.77
CA ASP A 309 -11.14 -23.18 -8.96
C ASP A 309 -11.94 -24.39 -9.47
N PRO A 310 -13.24 -24.36 -9.55
CA PRO A 310 -13.95 -25.25 -10.44
C PRO A 310 -13.57 -24.85 -11.87
N ALA A 311 -12.93 -25.74 -12.57
CA ALA A 311 -12.41 -25.58 -13.91
C ALA A 311 -13.33 -24.72 -14.82
N ASN A 312 -12.78 -23.65 -15.38
CA ASN A 312 -13.41 -22.72 -16.31
C ASN A 312 -14.53 -21.85 -15.75
N VAL A 313 -14.13 -20.77 -15.08
CA VAL A 313 -15.04 -19.62 -14.93
C VAL A 313 -15.31 -19.07 -16.33
N ALA A 314 -16.41 -19.49 -16.91
CA ALA A 314 -16.82 -19.01 -18.23
C ALA A 314 -17.03 -17.49 -18.18
N PRO A 315 -16.75 -16.73 -19.25
CA PRO A 315 -17.07 -15.29 -19.31
C PRO A 315 -18.51 -14.96 -18.92
N ALA A 316 -19.43 -15.92 -19.04
CA ALA A 316 -20.81 -15.82 -18.58
C ALA A 316 -20.97 -15.46 -17.10
N THR A 317 -20.04 -15.83 -16.24
CA THR A 317 -20.08 -15.47 -14.81
C THR A 317 -19.85 -13.97 -14.56
N ALA A 318 -19.26 -13.26 -15.50
CA ALA A 318 -19.10 -11.81 -15.43
C ALA A 318 -20.38 -11.03 -15.82
N ILE A 319 -21.39 -11.70 -16.40
CA ILE A 319 -22.62 -11.04 -16.89
C ILE A 319 -23.35 -10.26 -15.78
N PRO A 320 -23.56 -10.79 -14.57
CA PRO A 320 -24.22 -10.02 -13.50
C PRO A 320 -23.48 -8.72 -13.16
N ALA A 321 -22.13 -8.75 -13.11
CA ALA A 321 -21.34 -7.56 -12.85
C ALA A 321 -21.41 -6.56 -14.01
N LEU A 322 -21.42 -7.02 -15.26
CA LEU A 322 -21.62 -6.17 -16.44
C LEU A 322 -22.99 -5.49 -16.41
N LEU A 323 -24.05 -6.21 -16.06
CA LEU A 323 -25.40 -5.64 -15.94
C LEU A 323 -25.45 -4.57 -14.84
N ASP A 324 -24.82 -4.81 -13.68
CA ASP A 324 -24.76 -3.79 -12.64
C ASP A 324 -24.02 -2.53 -13.10
N ILE A 325 -22.93 -2.68 -13.84
CA ILE A 325 -22.18 -1.58 -14.42
C ILE A 325 -23.06 -0.80 -15.41
N ILE A 326 -23.78 -1.47 -16.29
CA ILE A 326 -24.69 -0.84 -17.26
C ILE A 326 -25.79 -0.07 -16.54
N ILE A 327 -26.40 -0.66 -15.51
CA ILE A 327 -27.44 -0.01 -14.70
C ILE A 327 -26.89 1.24 -13.99
N ALA A 328 -25.67 1.15 -13.45
CA ALA A 328 -25.03 2.29 -12.79
C ALA A 328 -24.71 3.42 -13.78
N MET A 329 -24.29 3.07 -15.00
CA MET A 329 -24.08 4.05 -16.08
C MET A 329 -25.37 4.74 -16.49
N ASP A 330 -26.46 4.00 -16.67
CA ASP A 330 -27.79 4.54 -17.02
C ASP A 330 -28.29 5.54 -15.98
N LYS A 331 -28.21 5.18 -14.69
CA LYS A 331 -28.55 6.10 -13.59
C LYS A 331 -27.71 7.38 -13.60
N ARG A 332 -26.43 7.28 -13.93
CA ARG A 332 -25.53 8.44 -13.99
C ARG A 332 -25.87 9.34 -15.20
N ILE A 333 -26.18 8.75 -16.35
CA ILE A 333 -26.63 9.49 -17.54
C ILE A 333 -27.92 10.26 -17.21
N ALA A 334 -28.92 9.60 -16.64
CA ALA A 334 -30.17 10.23 -16.24
C ALA A 334 -29.96 11.40 -15.26
N ALA A 335 -29.06 11.25 -14.28
CA ALA A 335 -28.73 12.33 -13.34
C ALA A 335 -28.05 13.51 -14.02
N LEU A 336 -27.15 13.27 -14.98
CA LEU A 336 -26.49 14.33 -15.75
C LEU A 336 -27.49 15.05 -16.66
N GLU A 337 -28.37 14.33 -17.32
CA GLU A 337 -29.46 14.92 -18.15
C GLU A 337 -30.37 15.82 -17.32
N GLN A 338 -30.72 15.40 -16.10
CA GLN A 338 -31.49 16.23 -15.16
C GLN A 338 -30.74 17.53 -14.80
N GLN A 339 -29.46 17.43 -14.47
CA GLN A 339 -28.64 18.62 -14.17
C GLN A 339 -28.49 19.57 -15.35
N VAL A 340 -28.42 19.04 -16.57
CA VAL A 340 -28.38 19.86 -17.79
C VAL A 340 -29.69 20.58 -17.99
N LYS A 341 -30.83 19.92 -17.80
CA LYS A 341 -32.16 20.53 -17.89
C LYS A 341 -32.34 21.67 -16.87
N GLU A 342 -31.90 21.46 -15.61
CA GLU A 342 -31.96 22.44 -14.54
C GLU A 342 -31.06 23.66 -14.76
N ARG A 343 -29.99 23.57 -15.56
CA ARG A 343 -29.10 24.67 -15.91
C ARG A 343 -29.57 25.46 -17.11
N HIS A 344 -30.49 24.94 -17.92
CA HIS A 344 -30.94 25.55 -19.18
C HIS A 344 -32.44 25.94 -19.15
N GLY A 345 -33.16 25.64 -18.05
CA GLY A 345 -34.50 26.08 -17.75
C GLY A 345 -34.50 27.19 -16.67
#